data_fd1f241e9dd285c2ae600cf55f573221
#
_entry.id   fd1f241e9dd285c2ae600cf55f573221
#
_cell.length_a   1.000
_cell.length_b   1.000
_cell.length_c   1.000
_cell.angle_alpha   90.00
_cell.angle_beta   90.00
_cell.angle_gamma   90.00
#
_symmetry.space_group_name_H-M   'P 1'
#
loop_
_entity.id
_entity.type
_entity.pdbx_description
1 polymer ?
#
loop_
_entity_poly.entity_id
_entity_poly.type
_entity_poly.pdbx_seq_one_letter_code
_entity_poly.pdbx_strand_id
1 'polypeptide(L)'
;MTDFFPQFAQQLVNGLTLGAIYALIAIGYSMVYGIIGMINFAHGEIYMIGAYVGLVTLTAIGISAGYPLPLVLGAALIVSVIVTGLYGFAVERVAYRPLRGGPRLVPLISAIGMSIFLQNYVQIGQGARDVSVPGLISGAFEIHLGGDFDVTIPYARLLIVCVTLVLMIALTLFISHSRMGRACRACAEDMKMANLLGIDTNRVISFTFVLGAMLAAVGGVLIGLTIGKLNPYIGFVAGIKAFTAAVLGGIGSIPGAMLGGVLLGLAETFAAGYMPAEYKDVVAFGLLVLILLFRPTGLLGKSDIEKV
;
A
#
# COMPACT_ATOMS: atom_id res chain seq x y z
N MET A 1 23.33 -25.60 -13.17
CA MET A 1 22.85 -24.52 -14.05
C MET A 1 21.40 -24.71 -14.49
N THR A 2 20.86 -25.92 -14.44
CA THR A 2 19.48 -26.26 -14.86
C THR A 2 18.39 -25.57 -14.06
N ASP A 3 18.61 -25.24 -12.77
CA ASP A 3 17.58 -24.68 -11.88
C ASP A 3 17.58 -23.16 -11.80
N PHE A 4 18.53 -22.47 -12.45
CA PHE A 4 18.60 -21.01 -12.41
C PHE A 4 17.36 -20.36 -13.04
N PHE A 5 16.91 -20.84 -14.17
CA PHE A 5 15.78 -20.27 -14.89
C PHE A 5 14.45 -20.48 -14.16
N PRO A 6 14.11 -21.66 -13.64
CA PRO A 6 12.94 -21.86 -12.79
C PRO A 6 12.96 -21.02 -11.51
N GLN A 7 14.10 -20.95 -10.82
CA GLN A 7 14.24 -20.09 -9.62
C GLN A 7 14.04 -18.61 -9.95
N PHE A 8 14.63 -18.13 -11.04
CA PHE A 8 14.43 -16.76 -11.50
C PHE A 8 12.96 -16.47 -11.78
N ALA A 9 12.25 -17.35 -12.48
CA ALA A 9 10.83 -17.22 -12.78
C ALA A 9 9.99 -17.24 -11.48
N GLN A 10 10.33 -18.08 -10.50
CA GLN A 10 9.68 -18.11 -9.20
C GLN A 10 9.87 -16.78 -8.45
N GLN A 11 11.08 -16.22 -8.43
CA GLN A 11 11.34 -14.92 -7.78
C GLN A 11 10.62 -13.77 -8.48
N LEU A 12 10.47 -13.85 -9.80
CA LEU A 12 9.71 -12.86 -10.56
C LEU A 12 8.22 -12.88 -10.17
N VAL A 13 7.61 -14.07 -10.05
CA VAL A 13 6.21 -14.21 -9.56
C VAL A 13 6.07 -13.70 -8.13
N ASN A 14 7.00 -14.06 -7.24
CA ASN A 14 7.01 -13.62 -5.86
C ASN A 14 7.12 -12.09 -5.79
N GLY A 15 8.03 -11.51 -6.59
CA GLY A 15 8.31 -10.07 -6.62
C GLY A 15 7.16 -9.26 -7.19
N LEU A 16 6.51 -9.74 -8.24
CA LEU A 16 5.32 -9.10 -8.78
C LEU A 16 4.17 -9.09 -7.76
N THR A 17 4.00 -10.19 -7.01
CA THR A 17 2.96 -10.27 -5.98
C THR A 17 3.23 -9.29 -4.84
N LEU A 18 4.44 -9.28 -4.29
CA LEU A 18 4.83 -8.37 -3.21
C LEU A 18 4.81 -6.92 -3.68
N GLY A 19 5.33 -6.68 -4.88
CA GLY A 19 5.35 -5.36 -5.51
C GLY A 19 3.95 -4.80 -5.80
N ALA A 20 3.00 -5.66 -6.15
CA ALA A 20 1.61 -5.29 -6.32
C ALA A 20 1.00 -4.73 -5.01
N ILE A 21 1.29 -5.37 -3.87
CA ILE A 21 0.83 -4.90 -2.56
C ILE A 21 1.51 -3.57 -2.19
N TYR A 22 2.83 -3.48 -2.36
CA TYR A 22 3.54 -2.22 -2.11
C TYR A 22 3.03 -1.08 -2.99
N ALA A 23 2.69 -1.36 -4.25
CA ALA A 23 2.12 -0.38 -5.15
C ALA A 23 0.79 0.19 -4.65
N LEU A 24 -0.12 -0.65 -4.12
CA LEU A 24 -1.40 -0.18 -3.56
C LEU A 24 -1.19 0.79 -2.40
N ILE A 25 -0.27 0.47 -1.49
CA ILE A 25 0.02 1.32 -0.34
C ILE A 25 0.76 2.60 -0.80
N ALA A 26 1.74 2.46 -1.71
CA ALA A 26 2.53 3.57 -2.24
C ALA A 26 1.70 4.61 -2.99
N ILE A 27 0.65 4.16 -3.70
CA ILE A 27 -0.32 5.07 -4.34
C ILE A 27 -1.02 5.94 -3.30
N GLY A 28 -1.45 5.36 -2.17
CA GLY A 28 -2.07 6.11 -1.08
C GLY A 28 -1.13 7.18 -0.53
N TYR A 29 0.14 6.87 -0.31
CA TYR A 29 1.17 7.86 0.04
C TYR A 29 1.30 8.95 -1.02
N SER A 30 1.47 8.56 -2.28
CA SER A 30 1.66 9.51 -3.38
C SER A 30 0.46 10.44 -3.58
N MET A 31 -0.77 9.94 -3.42
CA MET A 31 -1.96 10.76 -3.54
C MET A 31 -2.05 11.82 -2.45
N VAL A 32 -1.80 11.45 -1.20
CA VAL A 32 -1.83 12.38 -0.07
C VAL A 32 -0.70 13.41 -0.19
N TYR A 33 0.51 12.94 -0.45
CA TYR A 33 1.68 13.81 -0.60
C TYR A 33 1.54 14.79 -1.78
N GLY A 34 1.04 14.31 -2.92
CA GLY A 34 0.87 15.12 -4.13
C GLY A 34 -0.04 16.33 -3.94
N ILE A 35 -0.97 16.29 -2.96
CA ILE A 35 -1.90 17.40 -2.69
C ILE A 35 -1.42 18.25 -1.51
N ILE A 36 -0.94 17.65 -0.42
CA ILE A 36 -0.63 18.36 0.82
C ILE A 36 0.86 18.68 0.94
N GLY A 37 1.72 17.95 0.23
CA GLY A 37 3.18 18.07 0.33
C GLY A 37 3.75 17.52 1.65
N MET A 38 3.00 16.64 2.33
CA MET A 38 3.40 16.05 3.61
C MET A 38 3.21 14.54 3.61
N ILE A 39 4.12 13.83 4.28
CA ILE A 39 4.09 12.37 4.38
C ILE A 39 3.14 11.96 5.51
N ASN A 40 2.24 11.01 5.21
CA ASN A 40 1.35 10.43 6.20
C ASN A 40 1.94 9.15 6.80
N PHE A 41 2.78 9.25 7.83
CA PHE A 41 3.37 8.06 8.47
C PHE A 41 2.34 7.11 9.12
N ALA A 42 1.14 7.57 9.42
CA ALA A 42 0.06 6.71 9.92
C ALA A 42 -0.56 5.81 8.82
N HIS A 43 -0.20 6.00 7.54
CA HIS A 43 -0.80 5.25 6.44
C HIS A 43 -0.50 3.74 6.48
N GLY A 44 0.70 3.37 6.93
CA GLY A 44 1.04 1.97 7.16
C GLY A 44 0.16 1.31 8.24
N GLU A 45 -0.16 2.04 9.30
CA GLU A 45 -1.04 1.53 10.35
C GLU A 45 -2.50 1.41 9.87
N ILE A 46 -2.93 2.27 8.96
CA ILE A 46 -4.23 2.14 8.29
C ILE A 46 -4.30 0.84 7.48
N TYR A 47 -3.22 0.48 6.78
CA TYR A 47 -3.09 -0.81 6.11
C TYR A 47 -3.19 -2.00 7.10
N MET A 48 -2.48 -1.93 8.24
CA MET A 48 -2.57 -2.93 9.31
C MET A 48 -4.01 -3.08 9.81
N ILE A 49 -4.70 -1.96 10.10
CA ILE A 49 -6.10 -1.97 10.53
C ILE A 49 -6.97 -2.66 9.48
N GLY A 50 -6.75 -2.38 8.20
CA GLY A 50 -7.45 -3.05 7.10
C GLY A 50 -7.27 -4.57 7.12
N ALA A 51 -6.05 -5.05 7.36
CA ALA A 51 -5.76 -6.47 7.49
C ALA A 51 -6.49 -7.11 8.69
N TYR A 52 -6.47 -6.46 9.85
CA TYR A 52 -7.15 -6.96 11.06
C TYR A 52 -8.68 -6.92 10.93
N VAL A 53 -9.26 -5.86 10.36
CA VAL A 53 -10.70 -5.78 10.10
C VAL A 53 -11.13 -6.89 9.13
N GLY A 54 -10.33 -7.14 8.09
CA GLY A 54 -10.54 -8.26 7.19
C GLY A 54 -10.53 -9.61 7.92
N LEU A 55 -9.53 -9.85 8.78
CA LEU A 55 -9.44 -11.07 9.58
C LEU A 55 -10.63 -11.23 10.54
N VAL A 56 -10.99 -10.17 11.28
CA VAL A 56 -12.15 -10.19 12.19
C VAL A 56 -13.44 -10.50 11.41
N THR A 57 -13.61 -9.92 10.24
CA THR A 57 -14.78 -10.19 9.40
C THR A 57 -14.80 -11.63 8.90
N LEU A 58 -13.66 -12.16 8.46
CA LEU A 58 -13.52 -13.57 8.05
C LEU A 58 -13.87 -14.53 9.18
N THR A 59 -13.42 -14.24 10.39
CA THR A 59 -13.70 -15.07 11.57
C THR A 59 -15.15 -14.94 12.06
N ALA A 60 -15.73 -13.72 11.99
CA ALA A 60 -17.10 -13.45 12.42
C ALA A 60 -18.16 -14.04 11.48
N ILE A 61 -17.94 -13.99 10.16
CA ILE A 61 -18.86 -14.61 9.18
C ILE A 61 -18.79 -16.14 9.30
N GLY A 62 -17.73 -16.65 9.92
CA GLY A 62 -17.54 -18.07 10.16
C GLY A 62 -17.13 -18.80 8.90
N ILE A 63 -15.84 -19.07 8.79
CA ILE A 63 -15.30 -19.97 7.76
C ILE A 63 -15.97 -21.35 7.85
N SER A 64 -16.48 -21.71 9.04
CA SER A 64 -17.24 -22.93 9.35
C SER A 64 -18.73 -22.89 8.95
N ALA A 65 -19.27 -21.73 8.54
CA ALA A 65 -20.69 -21.61 8.22
C ALA A 65 -21.08 -22.10 6.81
N GLY A 66 -20.11 -22.62 6.04
CA GLY A 66 -20.37 -23.23 4.73
C GLY A 66 -20.73 -22.25 3.61
N TYR A 67 -20.49 -20.96 3.80
CA TYR A 67 -20.72 -19.96 2.77
C TYR A 67 -19.70 -20.08 1.62
N PRO A 68 -20.10 -19.74 0.37
CA PRO A 68 -19.18 -19.74 -0.77
C PRO A 68 -17.99 -18.80 -0.55
N LEU A 69 -16.78 -19.27 -0.83
CA LEU A 69 -15.54 -18.52 -0.65
C LEU A 69 -15.56 -17.09 -1.25
N PRO A 70 -16.07 -16.86 -2.48
CA PRO A 70 -16.14 -15.51 -3.05
C PRO A 70 -17.00 -14.54 -2.25
N LEU A 71 -18.05 -15.02 -1.62
CA LEU A 71 -18.93 -14.21 -0.77
C LEU A 71 -18.23 -13.81 0.52
N VAL A 72 -17.52 -14.74 1.17
CA VAL A 72 -16.79 -14.49 2.41
C VAL A 72 -15.64 -13.51 2.17
N LEU A 73 -14.87 -13.72 1.10
CA LEU A 73 -13.77 -12.80 0.71
C LEU A 73 -14.30 -11.43 0.29
N GLY A 74 -15.38 -11.40 -0.49
CA GLY A 74 -16.02 -10.15 -0.91
C GLY A 74 -16.53 -9.34 0.28
N ALA A 75 -17.19 -9.99 1.24
CA ALA A 75 -17.67 -9.35 2.47
C ALA A 75 -16.50 -8.81 3.32
N ALA A 76 -15.43 -9.59 3.50
CA ALA A 76 -14.25 -9.16 4.24
C ALA A 76 -13.58 -7.95 3.59
N LEU A 77 -13.47 -7.93 2.25
CA LEU A 77 -12.94 -6.79 1.51
C LEU A 77 -13.84 -5.56 1.67
N ILE A 78 -15.14 -5.69 1.48
CA ILE A 78 -16.10 -4.57 1.56
C ILE A 78 -16.08 -3.96 2.96
N VAL A 79 -16.22 -4.79 4.01
CA VAL A 79 -16.21 -4.32 5.40
C VAL A 79 -14.87 -3.66 5.74
N SER A 80 -13.76 -4.29 5.35
CA SER A 80 -12.41 -3.73 5.56
C SER A 80 -12.26 -2.37 4.88
N VAL A 81 -12.67 -2.23 3.62
CA VAL A 81 -12.59 -0.98 2.85
C VAL A 81 -13.43 0.13 3.49
N ILE A 82 -14.66 -0.18 3.92
CA ILE A 82 -15.55 0.81 4.56
C ILE A 82 -14.99 1.26 5.90
N VAL A 83 -14.67 0.31 6.78
CA VAL A 83 -14.18 0.61 8.14
C VAL A 83 -12.84 1.35 8.07
N THR A 84 -11.91 0.87 7.26
CA THR A 84 -10.60 1.50 7.13
C THR A 84 -10.69 2.86 6.44
N GLY A 85 -11.61 3.04 5.50
CA GLY A 85 -11.93 4.35 4.93
C GLY A 85 -12.38 5.37 5.98
N LEU A 86 -13.20 4.93 6.96
CA LEU A 86 -13.60 5.76 8.10
C LEU A 86 -12.40 6.10 9.00
N TYR A 87 -11.48 5.17 9.24
CA TYR A 87 -10.22 5.46 9.94
C TYR A 87 -9.37 6.50 9.18
N GLY A 88 -9.26 6.37 7.86
CA GLY A 88 -8.57 7.35 7.01
C GLY A 88 -9.17 8.75 7.14
N PHE A 89 -10.51 8.85 7.12
CA PHE A 89 -11.22 10.10 7.36
C PHE A 89 -10.97 10.65 8.77
N ALA A 90 -11.04 9.80 9.80
CA ALA A 90 -10.82 10.20 11.19
C ALA A 90 -9.39 10.72 11.40
N VAL A 91 -8.39 10.03 10.86
CA VAL A 91 -6.97 10.43 10.93
C VAL A 91 -6.77 11.80 10.26
N GLU A 92 -7.36 12.02 9.09
CA GLU A 92 -7.32 13.32 8.42
C GLU A 92 -7.96 14.41 9.31
N ARG A 93 -9.14 14.14 9.83
CA ARG A 93 -9.93 15.12 10.60
C ARG A 93 -9.30 15.51 11.92
N VAL A 94 -8.70 14.54 12.61
CA VAL A 94 -8.17 14.70 13.98
C VAL A 94 -6.69 15.08 13.97
N ALA A 95 -5.87 14.38 13.17
CA ALA A 95 -4.42 14.51 13.24
C ALA A 95 -3.83 15.50 12.22
N TYR A 96 -4.50 15.70 11.07
CA TYR A 96 -3.91 16.53 10.01
C TYR A 96 -4.63 17.86 9.82
N ARG A 97 -5.96 17.86 9.78
CA ARG A 97 -6.73 19.05 9.46
C ARG A 97 -6.50 20.22 10.42
N PRO A 98 -6.42 20.05 11.76
CA PRO A 98 -6.17 21.15 12.69
C PRO A 98 -4.77 21.76 12.54
N LEU A 99 -3.82 21.00 11.98
CA LEU A 99 -2.40 21.37 11.88
C LEU A 99 -2.00 21.90 10.50
N ARG A 100 -2.95 21.95 9.58
CA ARG A 100 -2.72 22.52 8.23
C ARG A 100 -2.42 23.99 8.34
N GLY A 101 -1.37 24.44 7.63
CA GLY A 101 -0.93 25.84 7.65
C GLY A 101 0.11 26.14 8.74
N GLY A 102 0.40 25.19 9.65
CA GLY A 102 1.52 25.29 10.59
C GLY A 102 2.87 24.95 9.96
N PRO A 103 3.96 25.09 10.72
CA PRO A 103 5.30 24.66 10.30
C PRO A 103 5.30 23.17 9.90
N ARG A 104 6.08 22.80 8.87
CA ARG A 104 6.10 21.43 8.28
C ARG A 104 6.35 20.31 9.29
N LEU A 105 7.05 20.58 10.40
CA LEU A 105 7.34 19.60 11.44
C LEU A 105 6.12 19.23 12.28
N VAL A 106 5.14 20.11 12.44
CA VAL A 106 3.98 19.89 13.32
C VAL A 106 3.09 18.73 12.81
N PRO A 107 2.66 18.72 11.55
CA PRO A 107 1.92 17.56 11.00
C PRO A 107 2.75 16.28 10.95
N LEU A 108 4.08 16.38 10.78
CA LEU A 108 4.99 15.23 10.78
C LEU A 108 4.98 14.53 12.16
N ILE A 109 5.16 15.30 13.23
CA ILE A 109 5.13 14.77 14.61
C ILE A 109 3.75 14.18 14.92
N SER A 110 2.67 14.87 14.51
CA SER A 110 1.31 14.35 14.66
C SER A 110 1.10 13.03 13.92
N ALA A 111 1.64 12.89 12.72
CA ALA A 111 1.57 11.66 11.94
C ALA A 111 2.27 10.48 12.63
N ILE A 112 3.47 10.72 13.19
CA ILE A 112 4.21 9.70 13.95
C ILE A 112 3.46 9.35 15.24
N GLY A 113 2.95 10.35 15.98
CA GLY A 113 2.13 10.12 17.16
C GLY A 113 0.88 9.30 16.85
N MET A 114 0.20 9.60 15.74
CA MET A 114 -0.98 8.84 15.29
C MET A 114 -0.60 7.41 14.87
N SER A 115 0.54 7.19 14.24
CA SER A 115 1.05 5.86 13.91
C SER A 115 1.23 5.02 15.17
N ILE A 116 1.95 5.54 16.16
CA ILE A 116 2.16 4.88 17.46
C ILE A 116 0.83 4.61 18.19
N PHE A 117 -0.08 5.57 18.15
CA PHE A 117 -1.42 5.43 18.75
C PHE A 117 -2.19 4.28 18.10
N LEU A 118 -2.29 4.24 16.78
CA LEU A 118 -3.02 3.19 16.05
C LEU A 118 -2.41 1.81 16.24
N GLN A 119 -1.07 1.72 16.27
CA GLN A 119 -0.35 0.48 16.54
C GLN A 119 -0.70 -0.08 17.93
N ASN A 120 -0.59 0.75 18.96
CA ASN A 120 -0.93 0.35 20.34
C ASN A 120 -2.43 0.06 20.50
N TYR A 121 -3.29 0.80 19.80
CA TYR A 121 -4.74 0.54 19.80
C TYR A 121 -5.04 -0.88 19.29
N VAL A 122 -4.42 -1.31 18.20
CA VAL A 122 -4.59 -2.68 17.70
C VAL A 122 -3.98 -3.70 18.66
N GLN A 123 -2.83 -3.42 19.27
CA GLN A 123 -2.22 -4.31 20.27
C GLN A 123 -3.12 -4.52 21.50
N ILE A 124 -3.79 -3.48 21.98
CA ILE A 124 -4.73 -3.60 23.10
C ILE A 124 -5.95 -4.44 22.73
N GLY A 125 -6.46 -4.27 21.50
CA GLY A 125 -7.68 -4.96 21.04
C GLY A 125 -7.44 -6.40 20.60
N GLN A 126 -6.33 -6.70 19.93
CA GLN A 126 -6.05 -8.00 19.30
C GLN A 126 -4.89 -8.76 19.96
N GLY A 127 -4.16 -8.13 20.86
CA GLY A 127 -2.96 -8.67 21.47
C GLY A 127 -1.68 -8.35 20.69
N ALA A 128 -0.53 -8.61 21.33
CA ALA A 128 0.79 -8.36 20.75
C ALA A 128 1.38 -9.56 19.99
N ARG A 129 0.68 -10.72 20.01
CA ARG A 129 1.15 -11.96 19.37
C ARG A 129 0.69 -12.04 17.93
N ASP A 130 1.41 -12.84 17.15
CA ASP A 130 0.99 -13.19 15.78
C ASP A 130 -0.37 -13.90 15.82
N VAL A 131 -1.30 -13.43 14.99
CA VAL A 131 -2.62 -14.04 14.79
C VAL A 131 -2.63 -14.74 13.45
N SER A 132 -3.00 -16.03 13.45
CA SER A 132 -3.06 -16.82 12.22
C SER A 132 -4.24 -16.41 11.36
N VAL A 133 -4.00 -16.24 10.07
CA VAL A 133 -5.04 -16.06 9.04
C VAL A 133 -5.27 -17.42 8.39
N PRO A 134 -6.52 -17.92 8.37
CA PRO A 134 -6.80 -19.20 7.73
C PRO A 134 -6.51 -19.15 6.24
N GLY A 135 -5.86 -20.19 5.72
CA GLY A 135 -5.59 -20.36 4.29
C GLY A 135 -6.88 -20.73 3.55
N LEU A 136 -7.56 -19.71 3.02
CA LEU A 136 -8.85 -19.86 2.35
C LEU A 136 -8.75 -20.30 0.90
N ILE A 137 -7.62 -20.00 0.26
CA ILE A 137 -7.38 -20.27 -1.16
C ILE A 137 -6.32 -21.35 -1.25
N SER A 138 -6.74 -22.58 -1.54
CA SER A 138 -5.86 -23.72 -1.78
C SER A 138 -5.67 -23.95 -3.27
N GLY A 139 -4.50 -24.52 -3.64
CA GLY A 139 -4.12 -24.87 -5.00
C GLY A 139 -3.16 -23.86 -5.64
N ALA A 140 -2.48 -24.33 -6.65
CA ALA A 140 -1.49 -23.59 -7.40
C ALA A 140 -1.42 -24.11 -8.84
N PHE A 141 -0.94 -23.26 -9.75
CA PHE A 141 -0.46 -23.69 -11.05
C PHE A 141 1.01 -24.11 -10.91
N GLU A 142 1.32 -25.29 -11.38
CA GLU A 142 2.69 -25.82 -11.47
C GLU A 142 3.15 -25.80 -12.91
N ILE A 143 4.26 -25.13 -13.18
CA ILE A 143 4.84 -25.00 -14.53
C ILE A 143 6.20 -25.70 -14.52
N HIS A 144 6.31 -26.79 -15.26
CA HIS A 144 7.54 -27.53 -15.48
C HIS A 144 8.38 -26.82 -16.56
N LEU A 145 9.46 -26.17 -16.15
CA LEU A 145 10.37 -25.44 -17.05
C LEU A 145 11.65 -26.23 -17.38
N GLY A 146 11.63 -27.55 -17.15
CA GLY A 146 12.75 -28.41 -17.55
C GLY A 146 13.93 -28.37 -16.56
N GLY A 147 13.70 -28.71 -15.30
CA GLY A 147 14.67 -28.90 -14.20
C GLY A 147 14.05 -29.71 -13.10
N ASP A 148 14.76 -29.90 -11.99
CA ASP A 148 14.23 -30.57 -10.79
C ASP A 148 13.33 -29.63 -9.95
N PHE A 149 13.21 -28.35 -10.34
CA PHE A 149 12.44 -27.34 -9.64
C PHE A 149 11.26 -26.85 -10.48
N ASP A 150 10.05 -27.01 -9.96
CA ASP A 150 8.81 -26.53 -10.59
C ASP A 150 8.45 -25.11 -10.11
N VAL A 151 8.04 -24.28 -11.07
CA VAL A 151 7.52 -22.95 -10.73
C VAL A 151 6.09 -23.07 -10.24
N THR A 152 5.87 -22.74 -8.97
CA THR A 152 4.56 -22.82 -8.31
C THR A 152 3.93 -21.44 -8.21
N ILE A 153 2.75 -21.25 -8.78
CA ILE A 153 1.98 -20.01 -8.73
C ILE A 153 0.69 -20.27 -7.94
N PRO A 154 0.65 -20.00 -6.62
CA PRO A 154 -0.56 -20.13 -5.81
C PRO A 154 -1.70 -19.24 -6.36
N TYR A 155 -2.92 -19.76 -6.37
CA TYR A 155 -4.10 -18.97 -6.83
C TYR A 155 -4.28 -17.68 -6.04
N ALA A 156 -3.92 -17.66 -4.75
CA ALA A 156 -3.93 -16.45 -3.93
C ALA A 156 -3.04 -15.34 -4.51
N ARG A 157 -1.84 -15.67 -5.04
CA ARG A 157 -0.94 -14.69 -5.66
C ARG A 157 -1.48 -14.15 -6.96
N LEU A 158 -2.07 -15.00 -7.79
CA LEU A 158 -2.72 -14.58 -9.02
C LEU A 158 -3.86 -13.60 -8.73
N LEU A 159 -4.69 -13.91 -7.72
CA LEU A 159 -5.78 -13.04 -7.28
C LEU A 159 -5.25 -11.68 -6.83
N ILE A 160 -4.14 -11.63 -6.06
CA ILE A 160 -3.52 -10.37 -5.62
C ILE A 160 -3.13 -9.50 -6.82
N VAL A 161 -2.39 -10.08 -7.77
CA VAL A 161 -1.93 -9.33 -8.94
C VAL A 161 -3.11 -8.84 -9.78
N CYS A 162 -4.13 -9.68 -10.01
CA CYS A 162 -5.33 -9.30 -10.75
C CYS A 162 -6.12 -8.19 -10.06
N VAL A 163 -6.40 -8.33 -8.76
CA VAL A 163 -7.15 -7.31 -7.99
C VAL A 163 -6.38 -6.00 -7.96
N THR A 164 -5.07 -6.05 -7.72
CA THR A 164 -4.23 -4.85 -7.72
C THR A 164 -4.25 -4.17 -9.07
N LEU A 165 -4.05 -4.90 -10.17
CA LEU A 165 -4.04 -4.35 -11.52
C LEU A 165 -5.39 -3.68 -11.85
N VAL A 166 -6.50 -4.33 -11.53
CA VAL A 166 -7.85 -3.77 -11.73
C VAL A 166 -8.02 -2.48 -10.93
N LEU A 167 -7.62 -2.46 -9.66
CA LEU A 167 -7.72 -1.27 -8.82
C LEU A 167 -6.83 -0.14 -9.32
N MET A 168 -5.61 -0.45 -9.78
CA MET A 168 -4.68 0.53 -10.33
C MET A 168 -5.23 1.16 -11.61
N ILE A 169 -5.79 0.36 -12.52
CA ILE A 169 -6.44 0.85 -13.74
C ILE A 169 -7.67 1.68 -13.37
N ALA A 170 -8.55 1.17 -12.52
CA ALA A 170 -9.75 1.87 -12.09
C ALA A 170 -9.43 3.22 -11.44
N LEU A 171 -8.43 3.28 -10.57
CA LEU A 171 -7.98 4.51 -9.93
C LEU A 171 -7.41 5.51 -10.96
N THR A 172 -6.57 5.04 -11.88
CA THR A 172 -5.99 5.89 -12.92
C THR A 172 -7.08 6.50 -13.81
N LEU A 173 -8.06 5.69 -14.22
CA LEU A 173 -9.21 6.14 -14.99
C LEU A 173 -10.09 7.12 -14.16
N PHE A 174 -10.30 6.82 -12.89
CA PHE A 174 -11.05 7.68 -11.99
C PHE A 174 -10.38 9.05 -11.85
N ILE A 175 -9.09 9.10 -11.55
CA ILE A 175 -8.33 10.36 -11.39
C ILE A 175 -8.25 11.14 -12.71
N SER A 176 -8.14 10.46 -13.87
CA SER A 176 -8.05 11.13 -15.17
C SER A 176 -9.39 11.69 -15.65
N HIS A 177 -10.51 11.00 -15.44
CA HIS A 177 -11.80 11.35 -16.07
C HIS A 177 -12.84 11.93 -15.11
N SER A 178 -12.79 11.65 -13.80
CA SER A 178 -13.82 12.11 -12.87
C SER A 178 -13.71 13.60 -12.52
N ARG A 179 -14.81 14.20 -12.05
CA ARG A 179 -14.83 15.58 -11.53
C ARG A 179 -13.93 15.71 -10.29
N MET A 180 -13.98 14.72 -9.39
CA MET A 180 -13.14 14.70 -8.20
C MET A 180 -11.66 14.54 -8.56
N GLY A 181 -11.32 13.69 -9.53
CA GLY A 181 -9.96 13.55 -10.03
C GLY A 181 -9.40 14.84 -10.64
N ARG A 182 -10.22 15.63 -11.35
CA ARG A 182 -9.81 16.95 -11.82
C ARG A 182 -9.53 17.91 -10.65
N ALA A 183 -10.39 17.90 -9.62
CA ALA A 183 -10.17 18.70 -8.41
C ALA A 183 -8.89 18.29 -7.67
N CYS A 184 -8.61 16.97 -7.55
CA CYS A 184 -7.36 16.47 -6.98
C CYS A 184 -6.13 16.97 -7.73
N ARG A 185 -6.14 16.91 -9.08
CA ARG A 185 -5.02 17.41 -9.89
C ARG A 185 -4.85 18.94 -9.78
N ALA A 186 -5.94 19.70 -9.75
CA ALA A 186 -5.89 21.14 -9.55
C ALA A 186 -5.30 21.51 -8.17
N CYS A 187 -5.72 20.80 -7.10
CA CYS A 187 -5.17 21.01 -5.77
C CYS A 187 -3.68 20.59 -5.67
N ALA A 188 -3.27 19.58 -6.43
CA ALA A 188 -1.86 19.13 -6.49
C ALA A 188 -0.96 20.13 -7.23
N GLU A 189 -1.49 20.88 -8.19
CA GLU A 189 -0.73 21.92 -8.90
C GLU A 189 -0.60 23.21 -8.08
N ASP A 190 -1.72 23.74 -7.58
CA ASP A 190 -1.74 24.89 -6.68
C ASP A 190 -3.02 24.90 -5.83
N MET A 191 -2.86 24.56 -4.54
CA MET A 191 -3.98 24.49 -3.59
C MET A 191 -4.63 25.83 -3.32
N LYS A 192 -3.85 26.94 -3.31
CA LYS A 192 -4.38 28.29 -3.05
C LYS A 192 -5.21 28.76 -4.24
N MET A 193 -4.70 28.57 -5.44
CA MET A 193 -5.40 28.92 -6.68
C MET A 193 -6.65 28.06 -6.86
N ALA A 194 -6.60 26.76 -6.59
CA ALA A 194 -7.76 25.87 -6.64
C ALA A 194 -8.88 26.33 -5.71
N ASN A 195 -8.54 26.79 -4.49
CA ASN A 195 -9.51 27.34 -3.54
C ASN A 195 -10.14 28.66 -4.04
N LEU A 196 -9.35 29.54 -4.64
CA LEU A 196 -9.85 30.80 -5.24
C LEU A 196 -10.80 30.52 -6.41
N LEU A 197 -10.60 29.44 -7.14
CA LEU A 197 -11.48 28.99 -8.23
C LEU A 197 -12.73 28.22 -7.75
N GLY A 198 -12.98 28.18 -6.43
CA GLY A 198 -14.18 27.58 -5.83
C GLY A 198 -14.08 26.08 -5.57
N ILE A 199 -12.90 25.47 -5.66
CA ILE A 199 -12.70 24.06 -5.29
C ILE A 199 -12.58 23.96 -3.76
N ASP A 200 -13.46 23.20 -3.12
CA ASP A 200 -13.36 22.91 -1.68
C ASP A 200 -12.17 21.97 -1.42
N THR A 201 -11.00 22.58 -1.16
CA THR A 201 -9.75 21.86 -0.93
C THR A 201 -9.82 20.91 0.27
N ASN A 202 -10.64 21.24 1.30
CA ASN A 202 -10.83 20.38 2.45
C ASN A 202 -11.52 19.06 2.08
N ARG A 203 -12.55 19.12 1.22
CA ARG A 203 -13.22 17.91 0.73
C ARG A 203 -12.31 17.08 -0.14
N VAL A 204 -11.52 17.71 -0.99
CA VAL A 204 -10.55 17.01 -1.85
C VAL A 204 -9.53 16.26 -1.00
N ILE A 205 -8.98 16.89 0.03
CA ILE A 205 -7.99 16.28 0.91
C ILE A 205 -8.62 15.11 1.70
N SER A 206 -9.78 15.33 2.35
CA SER A 206 -10.47 14.24 3.08
C SER A 206 -10.78 13.06 2.17
N PHE A 207 -11.24 13.32 0.94
CA PHE A 207 -11.49 12.29 -0.05
C PHE A 207 -10.21 11.50 -0.40
N THR A 208 -9.08 12.18 -0.56
CA THR A 208 -7.80 11.53 -0.88
C THR A 208 -7.32 10.63 0.25
N PHE A 209 -7.49 11.05 1.52
CA PHE A 209 -7.18 10.21 2.68
C PHE A 209 -8.06 8.96 2.73
N VAL A 210 -9.38 9.13 2.50
CA VAL A 210 -10.32 8.00 2.45
C VAL A 210 -9.96 7.03 1.33
N LEU A 211 -9.71 7.54 0.13
CA LEU A 211 -9.37 6.71 -1.02
C LEU A 211 -8.04 5.96 -0.81
N GLY A 212 -7.02 6.63 -0.29
CA GLY A 212 -5.76 5.99 0.08
C GLY A 212 -5.94 4.91 1.14
N ALA A 213 -6.75 5.18 2.17
CA ALA A 213 -7.08 4.21 3.21
C ALA A 213 -7.83 2.99 2.67
N MET A 214 -8.75 3.18 1.72
CA MET A 214 -9.45 2.09 1.04
C MET A 214 -8.49 1.19 0.26
N LEU A 215 -7.53 1.77 -0.47
CA LEU A 215 -6.51 1.00 -1.19
C LEU A 215 -5.58 0.24 -0.23
N ALA A 216 -5.18 0.89 0.86
CA ALA A 216 -4.39 0.26 1.91
C ALA A 216 -5.14 -0.92 2.56
N ALA A 217 -6.46 -0.79 2.78
CA ALA A 217 -7.29 -1.87 3.30
C ALA A 217 -7.28 -3.10 2.40
N VAL A 218 -7.43 -2.91 1.09
CA VAL A 218 -7.36 -4.02 0.14
C VAL A 218 -5.99 -4.69 0.21
N GLY A 219 -4.90 -3.92 0.18
CA GLY A 219 -3.54 -4.45 0.35
C GLY A 219 -3.38 -5.25 1.64
N GLY A 220 -3.96 -4.74 2.75
CA GLY A 220 -3.93 -5.39 4.07
C GLY A 220 -4.66 -6.74 4.11
N VAL A 221 -5.85 -6.82 3.52
CA VAL A 221 -6.58 -8.09 3.41
C VAL A 221 -5.81 -9.08 2.53
N LEU A 222 -5.29 -8.63 1.39
CA LEU A 222 -4.58 -9.48 0.44
C LEU A 222 -3.28 -10.05 1.02
N ILE A 223 -2.51 -9.25 1.78
CA ILE A 223 -1.27 -9.74 2.41
C ILE A 223 -1.58 -10.77 3.50
N GLY A 224 -2.66 -10.58 4.27
CA GLY A 224 -3.09 -11.54 5.28
C GLY A 224 -3.34 -12.92 4.67
N LEU A 225 -3.99 -12.97 3.51
CA LEU A 225 -4.24 -14.22 2.77
C LEU A 225 -2.97 -14.90 2.25
N THR A 226 -1.88 -14.14 2.07
CA THR A 226 -0.63 -14.66 1.51
C THR A 226 0.36 -15.09 2.57
N ILE A 227 0.54 -14.28 3.62
CA ILE A 227 1.51 -14.56 4.70
C ILE A 227 0.93 -15.57 5.70
N GLY A 228 -0.40 -15.66 5.82
CA GLY A 228 -1.07 -16.57 6.74
C GLY A 228 -0.95 -16.17 8.21
N LYS A 229 -0.35 -15.03 8.53
CA LYS A 229 -0.24 -14.48 9.88
C LYS A 229 -0.19 -12.95 9.86
N LEU A 230 -0.75 -12.33 10.87
CA LEU A 230 -0.72 -10.89 11.10
C LEU A 230 -0.11 -10.58 12.45
N ASN A 231 0.68 -9.52 12.51
CA ASN A 231 1.15 -8.95 13.77
C ASN A 231 0.92 -7.43 13.81
N PRO A 232 0.88 -6.81 14.99
CA PRO A 232 0.61 -5.38 15.11
C PRO A 232 1.72 -4.47 14.53
N TYR A 233 2.87 -5.02 14.17
CA TYR A 233 3.99 -4.25 13.60
C TYR A 233 4.02 -4.28 12.07
N ILE A 234 3.14 -5.08 11.44
CA ILE A 234 3.11 -5.22 9.97
C ILE A 234 2.87 -3.89 9.26
N GLY A 235 2.12 -2.96 9.91
CA GLY A 235 1.82 -1.64 9.39
C GLY A 235 3.05 -0.78 9.25
N PHE A 236 3.87 -0.71 10.29
CA PHE A 236 5.09 0.09 10.31
C PHE A 236 6.08 -0.37 9.23
N VAL A 237 6.36 -1.68 9.16
CA VAL A 237 7.31 -2.24 8.20
C VAL A 237 6.83 -2.05 6.76
N ALA A 238 5.56 -2.41 6.48
CA ALA A 238 4.98 -2.24 5.15
C ALA A 238 4.85 -0.75 4.78
N GLY A 239 4.55 0.11 5.76
CA GLY A 239 4.47 1.55 5.59
C GLY A 239 5.79 2.18 5.13
N ILE A 240 6.91 1.86 5.79
CA ILE A 240 8.24 2.37 5.39
C ILE A 240 8.62 1.85 4.00
N LYS A 241 8.38 0.58 3.69
CA LYS A 241 8.66 0.00 2.37
C LYS A 241 7.81 0.63 1.28
N ALA A 242 6.52 0.84 1.53
CA ALA A 242 5.65 1.50 0.57
C ALA A 242 5.99 2.99 0.39
N PHE A 243 6.45 3.66 1.44
CA PHE A 243 7.03 5.00 1.32
C PHE A 243 8.28 4.98 0.45
N THR A 244 9.20 4.03 0.67
CA THR A 244 10.37 3.81 -0.19
C THR A 244 9.95 3.62 -1.65
N ALA A 245 8.93 2.80 -1.90
CA ALA A 245 8.37 2.58 -3.23
C ALA A 245 7.81 3.87 -3.85
N ALA A 246 7.08 4.67 -3.07
CA ALA A 246 6.53 5.94 -3.53
C ALA A 246 7.65 6.94 -3.92
N VAL A 247 8.71 7.03 -3.10
CA VAL A 247 9.87 7.89 -3.38
C VAL A 247 10.65 7.39 -4.60
N LEU A 248 10.91 6.09 -4.69
CA LEU A 248 11.59 5.45 -5.82
C LEU A 248 10.84 5.71 -7.12
N GLY A 249 9.52 5.59 -7.11
CA GLY A 249 8.68 5.86 -8.27
C GLY A 249 8.55 7.32 -8.65
N GLY A 250 8.71 8.21 -7.67
CA GLY A 250 8.47 9.66 -7.77
C GLY A 250 7.21 10.04 -7.00
N ILE A 251 7.41 10.52 -5.77
CA ILE A 251 6.31 10.85 -4.86
C ILE A 251 5.40 11.93 -5.46
N GLY A 252 4.09 11.75 -5.34
CA GLY A 252 3.09 12.61 -6.00
C GLY A 252 2.65 12.13 -7.39
N SER A 253 3.38 11.18 -8.01
CA SER A 253 3.01 10.54 -9.27
C SER A 253 2.36 9.18 -9.02
N ILE A 254 1.08 9.03 -9.36
CA ILE A 254 0.38 7.73 -9.22
C ILE A 254 1.06 6.63 -10.06
N PRO A 255 1.32 6.83 -11.38
CA PRO A 255 2.04 5.83 -12.15
C PRO A 255 3.45 5.56 -11.62
N GLY A 256 4.10 6.60 -11.08
CA GLY A 256 5.40 6.47 -10.43
C GLY A 256 5.33 5.54 -9.21
N ALA A 257 4.40 5.77 -8.30
CA ALA A 257 4.22 4.93 -7.11
C ALA A 257 3.92 3.47 -7.47
N MET A 258 3.12 3.24 -8.54
CA MET A 258 2.86 1.90 -9.07
C MET A 258 4.15 1.20 -9.48
N LEU A 259 4.92 1.85 -10.33
CA LEU A 259 6.18 1.33 -10.85
C LEU A 259 7.20 1.13 -9.74
N GLY A 260 7.30 2.09 -8.81
CA GLY A 260 8.19 2.00 -7.65
C GLY A 260 7.83 0.83 -6.73
N GLY A 261 6.54 0.55 -6.52
CA GLY A 261 6.07 -0.61 -5.76
C GLY A 261 6.49 -1.93 -6.39
N VAL A 262 6.28 -2.07 -7.70
CA VAL A 262 6.67 -3.27 -8.44
C VAL A 262 8.20 -3.47 -8.42
N LEU A 263 8.97 -2.41 -8.68
CA LEU A 263 10.43 -2.48 -8.67
C LEU A 263 10.97 -2.83 -7.29
N LEU A 264 10.43 -2.24 -6.21
CA LEU A 264 10.85 -2.55 -4.85
C LEU A 264 10.53 -4.00 -4.49
N GLY A 265 9.33 -4.48 -4.81
CA GLY A 265 8.95 -5.87 -4.56
C GLY A 265 9.82 -6.88 -5.33
N LEU A 266 10.18 -6.58 -6.57
CA LEU A 266 11.12 -7.37 -7.35
C LEU A 266 12.51 -7.36 -6.69
N ALA A 267 13.05 -6.18 -6.38
CA ALA A 267 14.37 -6.07 -5.75
C ALA A 267 14.46 -6.83 -4.43
N GLU A 268 13.43 -6.71 -3.58
CA GLU A 268 13.37 -7.41 -2.29
C GLU A 268 13.31 -8.92 -2.45
N THR A 269 12.51 -9.43 -3.39
CA THR A 269 12.38 -10.87 -3.59
C THR A 269 13.60 -11.47 -4.26
N PHE A 270 14.21 -10.78 -5.21
CA PHE A 270 15.49 -11.22 -5.78
C PHE A 270 16.60 -11.21 -4.72
N ALA A 271 16.67 -10.20 -3.87
CA ALA A 271 17.62 -10.18 -2.76
C ALA A 271 17.39 -11.38 -1.81
N ALA A 272 16.14 -11.64 -1.43
CA ALA A 272 15.82 -12.77 -0.56
C ALA A 272 16.07 -14.15 -1.21
N GLY A 273 16.00 -14.24 -2.53
CA GLY A 273 16.22 -15.50 -3.27
C GLY A 273 17.68 -15.83 -3.53
N TYR A 274 18.54 -14.81 -3.66
CA TYR A 274 19.96 -15.00 -4.04
C TYR A 274 20.95 -14.58 -2.94
N MET A 275 20.50 -13.93 -1.88
CA MET A 275 21.28 -13.50 -0.73
C MET A 275 20.65 -14.06 0.56
N PRO A 276 21.37 -14.06 1.71
CA PRO A 276 20.74 -14.34 3.00
C PRO A 276 19.54 -13.43 3.23
N ALA A 277 18.43 -13.99 3.73
CA ALA A 277 17.14 -13.30 3.82
C ALA A 277 17.17 -11.98 4.64
N GLU A 278 18.17 -11.83 5.53
CA GLU A 278 18.38 -10.62 6.32
C GLU A 278 18.76 -9.40 5.45
N TYR A 279 19.38 -9.63 4.27
CA TYR A 279 19.80 -8.54 3.38
C TYR A 279 18.67 -7.92 2.54
N LYS A 280 17.48 -8.54 2.52
CA LYS A 280 16.35 -8.00 1.74
C LYS A 280 16.00 -6.55 2.08
N ASP A 281 16.04 -6.21 3.38
CA ASP A 281 15.74 -4.84 3.85
C ASP A 281 16.89 -3.88 3.55
N VAL A 282 18.14 -4.38 3.60
CA VAL A 282 19.33 -3.59 3.21
C VAL A 282 19.25 -3.20 1.73
N VAL A 283 18.85 -4.14 0.86
CA VAL A 283 18.67 -3.86 -0.57
C VAL A 283 17.52 -2.87 -0.79
N ALA A 284 16.39 -3.06 -0.12
CA ALA A 284 15.23 -2.16 -0.24
C ALA A 284 15.58 -0.71 0.15
N PHE A 285 16.21 -0.52 1.31
CA PHE A 285 16.61 0.82 1.78
C PHE A 285 17.84 1.37 1.06
N GLY A 286 18.78 0.50 0.65
CA GLY A 286 19.90 0.87 -0.20
C GLY A 286 19.45 1.46 -1.53
N LEU A 287 18.40 0.88 -2.12
CA LEU A 287 17.76 1.36 -3.35
C LEU A 287 17.13 2.76 -3.15
N LEU A 288 16.50 2.99 -1.97
CA LEU A 288 16.00 4.31 -1.60
C LEU A 288 17.14 5.35 -1.57
N VAL A 289 18.22 5.04 -0.87
CA VAL A 289 19.39 5.95 -0.75
C VAL A 289 19.98 6.24 -2.13
N LEU A 290 20.16 5.21 -2.95
CA LEU A 290 20.68 5.37 -4.31
C LEU A 290 19.81 6.28 -5.17
N ILE A 291 18.48 6.07 -5.14
CA ILE A 291 17.57 6.91 -5.94
C ILE A 291 17.58 8.36 -5.45
N LEU A 292 17.60 8.59 -4.13
CA LEU A 292 17.64 9.94 -3.58
C LEU A 292 18.95 10.68 -3.92
N LEU A 293 20.08 9.95 -4.04
CA LEU A 293 21.37 10.54 -4.40
C LEU A 293 21.45 10.87 -5.90
N PHE A 294 21.00 9.96 -6.78
CA PHE A 294 21.17 10.12 -8.22
C PHE A 294 19.97 10.72 -8.92
N ARG A 295 18.76 10.52 -8.39
CA ARG A 295 17.50 10.99 -8.98
C ARG A 295 16.46 11.36 -7.92
N PRO A 296 16.67 12.50 -7.22
CA PRO A 296 15.86 12.88 -6.06
C PRO A 296 14.36 13.06 -6.37
N THR A 297 14.01 13.28 -7.64
CA THR A 297 12.61 13.32 -8.11
C THR A 297 11.98 11.94 -8.26
N GLY A 298 12.74 10.85 -8.12
CA GLY A 298 12.31 9.50 -8.45
C GLY A 298 12.27 9.23 -9.96
N LEU A 299 11.73 8.07 -10.34
CA LEU A 299 11.72 7.63 -11.75
C LEU A 299 10.76 8.43 -12.63
N LEU A 300 9.55 8.73 -12.14
CA LEU A 300 8.48 9.42 -12.86
C LEU A 300 7.95 10.65 -12.10
N GLY A 301 8.72 11.19 -11.16
CA GLY A 301 8.39 12.43 -10.46
C GLY A 301 8.60 13.65 -11.35
N LYS A 302 7.85 14.70 -11.08
CA LYS A 302 8.05 16.02 -11.71
C LYS A 302 9.12 16.77 -10.93
N SER A 303 10.04 17.44 -11.63
CA SER A 303 10.91 18.42 -10.99
C SER A 303 10.07 19.61 -10.54
N ASP A 304 10.11 19.95 -9.25
CA ASP A 304 9.57 21.23 -8.78
C ASP A 304 10.39 22.35 -9.43
N ILE A 305 9.80 23.02 -10.40
CA ILE A 305 10.33 24.29 -10.88
C ILE A 305 9.93 25.29 -9.80
N GLU A 306 10.88 25.72 -8.96
CA GLU A 306 10.66 26.88 -8.10
C GLU A 306 10.24 28.04 -9.01
N LYS A 307 8.96 28.35 -8.97
CA LYS A 307 8.46 29.59 -9.57
C LYS A 307 8.95 30.74 -8.68
N VAL A 308 9.99 31.42 -9.12
CA VAL A 308 10.51 32.67 -8.53
C VAL A 308 9.43 33.74 -8.61
#